data_bc1f2a95a75ed67b31d58920007c5799
#
_entry.id   bc1f2a95a75ed67b31d58920007c5799
#
_cell.length_a   1.000
_cell.length_b   1.000
_cell.length_c   1.000
_cell.angle_alpha   90.00
_cell.angle_beta   90.00
_cell.angle_gamma   90.00
#
_symmetry.space_group_name_H-M   'P 1'
#
loop_
_entity.id
_entity.type
_entity.pdbx_description
1 polymer ?
#
loop_
_entity_poly.entity_id
_entity_poly.type
_entity_poly.pdbx_seq_one_letter_code
_entity_poly.pdbx_strand_id
1 'polypeptide(L)'
;MLGPRVYTGFHREIEIEILDMMSMKSRPTSIGAFKPGPPRLDGARPKLHLPRLAGLGRLSRCPDTEFLDDASLPEDVVARAYRELHRTHWWLGNTAAVLRLLRQDPIPIRSVLDIGCGHGALLLEIRRRLGAEVIGFDLRKPSAAAPVPILTGDAVTEPLPRADVALAVYMAHHLSGGDFMRLIRNVSCSCRRFIVLDLVRHRLPLALFRGFVCPFLGSLNAKDGVTSIRRSYTPQEMRRVVDTALDGSGGEVRHTVAPFYIRQVVDISW
;
A
#
# COMPACT_ATOMS: atom_id res chain seq x y z
N MET A 1 15.13 -6.07 -29.74
CA MET A 1 15.38 -4.66 -29.40
C MET A 1 14.08 -3.89 -29.46
N LEU A 2 13.38 -3.72 -28.33
CA LEU A 2 12.24 -2.83 -28.19
C LEU A 2 12.49 -2.00 -26.93
N GLY A 3 12.64 -0.69 -27.14
CA GLY A 3 13.06 0.28 -26.15
C GLY A 3 11.94 0.66 -25.16
N PRO A 4 12.28 1.32 -24.06
CA PRO A 4 11.38 1.63 -22.94
C PRO A 4 10.51 2.84 -23.29
N ARG A 5 9.23 2.61 -23.54
CA ARG A 5 8.21 3.66 -23.54
C ARG A 5 7.09 3.24 -22.61
N VAL A 6 6.93 3.95 -21.52
CA VAL A 6 5.73 4.34 -20.75
C VAL A 6 6.13 4.67 -19.31
N TYR A 7 6.60 5.87 -19.03
CA TYR A 7 6.89 6.31 -17.65
C TYR A 7 6.42 7.73 -17.31
N THR A 8 5.55 8.37 -18.10
CA THR A 8 5.23 9.80 -17.92
C THR A 8 3.80 10.11 -17.45
N GLY A 9 2.86 9.17 -17.45
CA GLY A 9 1.46 9.42 -17.07
C GLY A 9 1.19 9.33 -15.56
N PHE A 10 1.80 8.35 -14.90
CA PHE A 10 1.45 7.97 -13.53
C PHE A 10 1.92 8.98 -12.46
N HIS A 11 3.03 9.67 -12.67
CA HIS A 11 3.51 10.70 -11.74
C HIS A 11 2.61 11.94 -11.66
N ARG A 12 1.95 12.28 -12.77
CA ARG A 12 1.12 13.50 -12.86
C ARG A 12 -0.20 13.36 -12.11
N GLU A 13 -0.77 12.16 -12.07
CA GLU A 13 -2.05 11.91 -11.39
C GLU A 13 -1.93 11.86 -9.87
N ILE A 14 -0.82 11.33 -9.35
CA ILE A 14 -0.56 11.29 -7.90
C ILE A 14 -0.25 12.69 -7.34
N GLU A 15 0.43 13.54 -8.11
CA GLU A 15 0.64 14.95 -7.72
C GLU A 15 -0.66 15.74 -7.64
N ILE A 16 -1.59 15.47 -8.54
CA ILE A 16 -2.93 16.11 -8.54
C ILE A 16 -3.73 15.67 -7.30
N GLU A 17 -3.69 14.39 -6.90
CA GLU A 17 -4.40 13.91 -5.70
C GLU A 17 -3.86 14.53 -4.40
N ILE A 18 -2.55 14.72 -4.28
CA ILE A 18 -1.94 15.36 -3.10
C ILE A 18 -2.27 16.85 -3.06
N LEU A 19 -2.25 17.53 -4.20
CA LEU A 19 -2.63 18.95 -4.31
C LEU A 19 -4.12 19.17 -4.06
N ASP A 20 -5.00 18.29 -4.55
CA ASP A 20 -6.44 18.33 -4.25
C ASP A 20 -6.73 18.08 -2.77
N MET A 21 -6.00 17.15 -2.13
CA MET A 21 -6.13 16.86 -0.70
C MET A 21 -5.69 18.05 0.18
N MET A 22 -4.67 18.81 -0.25
CA MET A 22 -4.23 20.02 0.44
C MET A 22 -5.14 21.24 0.16
N SER A 23 -5.88 21.23 -0.94
CA SER A 23 -6.78 22.31 -1.38
C SER A 23 -8.19 22.24 -0.78
N MET A 24 -8.61 21.16 -0.14
CA MET A 24 -9.97 21.01 0.40
C MET A 24 -10.31 21.87 1.63
N LYS A 25 -9.42 22.77 2.08
CA LYS A 25 -9.65 23.67 3.24
C LYS A 25 -10.16 25.07 2.90
N SER A 26 -10.41 25.43 1.62
CA SER A 26 -10.94 26.76 1.31
C SER A 26 -11.75 26.77 0.02
N ARG A 27 -13.06 26.67 0.12
CA ARG A 27 -13.99 27.20 -0.89
C ARG A 27 -14.87 28.26 -0.27
N PRO A 28 -14.75 29.51 -0.67
CA PRO A 28 -15.88 30.44 -0.75
C PRO A 28 -16.44 30.45 -2.15
N THR A 29 -17.74 30.64 -2.20
CA THR A 29 -18.63 30.71 -3.33
C THR A 29 -18.42 31.93 -4.23
N SER A 30 -18.63 31.69 -5.52
CA SER A 30 -19.26 32.56 -6.55
C SER A 30 -18.41 33.56 -7.36
N ILE A 31 -18.74 33.53 -8.68
CA ILE A 31 -18.89 34.58 -9.71
C ILE A 31 -17.67 34.86 -10.60
N GLY A 32 -17.88 34.74 -11.92
CA GLY A 32 -17.20 35.50 -12.97
C GLY A 32 -16.59 34.67 -14.10
N ALA A 33 -17.31 34.58 -15.20
CA ALA A 33 -16.80 34.03 -16.45
C ALA A 33 -15.69 34.90 -17.04
N PHE A 34 -14.51 34.32 -17.23
CA PHE A 34 -13.44 34.85 -18.05
C PHE A 34 -12.99 33.83 -19.08
N LYS A 35 -13.10 34.14 -20.37
CA LYS A 35 -12.57 33.33 -21.47
C LYS A 35 -11.11 33.74 -21.69
N PRO A 36 -10.13 32.86 -21.52
CA PRO A 36 -8.77 33.12 -22.01
C PRO A 36 -8.58 32.51 -23.41
N GLY A 37 -7.97 33.29 -24.29
CA GLY A 37 -7.47 32.85 -25.60
C GLY A 37 -6.23 31.92 -25.45
N PRO A 38 -5.81 31.25 -26.55
CA PRO A 38 -4.77 30.23 -26.49
C PRO A 38 -3.40 30.81 -26.13
N PRO A 39 -2.65 30.21 -25.19
CA PRO A 39 -1.29 30.65 -24.88
C PRO A 39 -0.29 30.21 -25.95
N ARG A 40 0.57 31.11 -26.38
CA ARG A 40 1.73 30.84 -27.23
C ARG A 40 2.75 30.00 -26.44
N LEU A 41 3.19 28.91 -27.07
CA LEU A 41 4.24 28.02 -26.55
C LEU A 41 5.61 28.52 -27.00
N ASP A 42 6.25 29.37 -26.22
CA ASP A 42 7.71 29.61 -26.33
C ASP A 42 8.24 29.82 -24.89
N GLY A 43 9.09 28.93 -24.44
CA GLY A 43 9.74 29.08 -23.15
C GLY A 43 10.25 27.74 -22.58
N ALA A 44 11.55 27.62 -22.47
CA ALA A 44 12.28 26.50 -21.90
C ALA A 44 11.68 26.07 -20.54
N ARG A 45 11.34 24.79 -20.41
CA ARG A 45 10.84 24.18 -19.16
C ARG A 45 11.93 24.28 -18.09
N PRO A 46 11.67 24.88 -16.92
CA PRO A 46 12.59 24.81 -15.80
C PRO A 46 12.72 23.32 -15.40
N LYS A 47 13.94 22.77 -15.46
CA LYS A 47 14.28 21.50 -14.83
C LYS A 47 14.17 21.71 -13.33
N LEU A 48 13.11 21.19 -12.71
CA LEU A 48 12.99 21.16 -11.26
C LEU A 48 14.10 20.24 -10.74
N HIS A 49 15.20 20.85 -10.32
CA HIS A 49 16.24 20.17 -9.55
C HIS A 49 15.64 19.89 -8.15
N LEU A 50 15.02 18.73 -7.96
CA LEU A 50 14.79 18.21 -6.62
C LEU A 50 16.17 18.06 -5.95
N PRO A 51 16.43 18.72 -4.82
CA PRO A 51 17.68 18.55 -4.10
C PRO A 51 17.83 17.05 -3.78
N ARG A 52 18.97 16.48 -4.13
CA ARG A 52 19.36 15.14 -3.70
C ARG A 52 19.37 15.16 -2.17
N LEU A 53 18.32 14.60 -1.54
CA LEU A 53 18.22 14.36 -0.10
C LEU A 53 19.19 13.24 0.34
N ALA A 54 20.36 13.18 -0.26
CA ALA A 54 21.40 12.18 -0.02
C ALA A 54 22.06 12.29 1.38
N GLY A 55 21.67 13.27 2.21
CA GLY A 55 22.23 13.51 3.53
C GLY A 55 21.40 13.00 4.72
N LEU A 56 20.18 12.53 4.50
CA LEU A 56 19.36 11.93 5.55
C LEU A 56 19.77 10.46 5.71
N GLY A 57 20.71 10.17 6.63
CA GLY A 57 21.26 8.85 6.89
C GLY A 57 20.20 7.72 6.94
N ARG A 58 20.61 6.52 6.53
CA ARG A 58 19.73 5.33 6.50
C ARG A 58 19.14 5.09 7.88
N LEU A 59 17.81 4.87 7.92
CA LEU A 59 17.12 4.43 9.12
C LEU A 59 17.37 2.92 9.27
N SER A 60 17.92 2.48 10.40
CA SER A 60 18.10 1.05 10.70
C SER A 60 16.73 0.38 10.82
N ARG A 61 16.61 -0.87 10.34
CA ARG A 61 15.39 -1.67 10.53
C ARG A 61 15.20 -1.94 12.02
N CYS A 62 14.01 -1.65 12.52
CA CYS A 62 13.66 -1.93 13.91
C CYS A 62 13.28 -3.40 14.07
N PRO A 63 13.80 -4.12 15.08
CA PRO A 63 13.39 -5.49 15.37
C PRO A 63 12.10 -5.56 16.20
N ASP A 64 11.65 -4.41 16.76
CA ASP A 64 10.52 -4.38 17.69
C ASP A 64 9.23 -4.88 17.01
N THR A 65 8.40 -5.61 17.76
CA THR A 65 7.06 -6.03 17.36
C THR A 65 6.05 -4.90 17.57
N GLU A 66 4.97 -4.93 16.83
CA GLU A 66 3.85 -4.00 17.01
C GLU A 66 2.95 -4.46 18.15
N PHE A 67 2.31 -3.52 18.84
CA PHE A 67 1.37 -3.86 19.91
C PHE A 67 0.19 -4.70 19.38
N LEU A 68 -0.27 -4.41 18.17
CA LEU A 68 -1.33 -5.20 17.54
C LEU A 68 -0.91 -6.63 17.20
N ASP A 69 0.39 -6.97 17.20
CA ASP A 69 0.88 -8.35 17.05
C ASP A 69 0.65 -9.18 18.35
N ASP A 70 0.41 -8.51 19.50
CA ASP A 70 0.16 -9.19 20.78
C ASP A 70 -1.20 -9.86 20.79
N ALA A 71 -1.22 -11.21 20.84
CA ALA A 71 -2.43 -12.00 20.88
C ALA A 71 -3.20 -11.88 22.21
N SER A 72 -2.59 -11.35 23.27
CA SER A 72 -3.21 -11.18 24.59
C SER A 72 -4.07 -9.93 24.71
N LEU A 73 -4.04 -9.03 23.71
CA LEU A 73 -4.84 -7.81 23.74
C LEU A 73 -6.35 -8.11 23.78
N PRO A 74 -7.12 -7.39 24.62
CA PRO A 74 -8.56 -7.50 24.64
C PRO A 74 -9.19 -7.22 23.27
N GLU A 75 -10.23 -8.01 22.91
CA GLU A 75 -10.86 -7.94 21.60
C GLU A 75 -11.43 -6.54 21.27
N ASP A 76 -11.98 -5.84 22.25
CA ASP A 76 -12.51 -4.49 22.10
C ASP A 76 -11.41 -3.46 21.79
N VAL A 77 -10.23 -3.62 22.37
CA VAL A 77 -9.03 -2.78 22.09
C VAL A 77 -8.57 -3.02 20.66
N VAL A 78 -8.43 -4.28 20.26
CA VAL A 78 -8.06 -4.69 18.90
C VAL A 78 -9.08 -4.16 17.89
N ALA A 79 -10.37 -4.36 18.12
CA ALA A 79 -11.43 -3.89 17.23
C ALA A 79 -11.44 -2.35 17.10
N ARG A 80 -11.14 -1.62 18.17
CA ARG A 80 -11.02 -0.15 18.14
C ARG A 80 -9.82 0.27 17.30
N ALA A 81 -8.66 -0.36 17.51
CA ALA A 81 -7.44 -0.08 16.78
C ALA A 81 -7.61 -0.34 15.27
N TYR A 82 -8.21 -1.45 14.88
CA TYR A 82 -8.48 -1.75 13.47
C TYR A 82 -9.48 -0.76 12.83
N ARG A 83 -10.52 -0.30 13.55
CA ARG A 83 -11.42 0.75 13.02
C ARG A 83 -10.67 2.07 12.79
N GLU A 84 -9.79 2.45 13.68
CA GLU A 84 -8.97 3.65 13.54
C GLU A 84 -7.98 3.50 12.37
N LEU A 85 -7.31 2.35 12.28
CA LEU A 85 -6.38 2.02 11.20
C LEU A 85 -7.09 2.06 9.82
N HIS A 86 -8.29 1.47 9.73
CA HIS A 86 -9.09 1.51 8.49
C HIS A 86 -9.44 2.96 8.08
N ARG A 87 -9.86 3.82 9.02
CA ARG A 87 -10.12 5.24 8.75
C ARG A 87 -8.86 5.96 8.27
N THR A 88 -7.73 5.66 8.89
CA THR A 88 -6.44 6.24 8.51
C THR A 88 -6.04 5.82 7.09
N HIS A 89 -6.18 4.55 6.75
CA HIS A 89 -5.91 4.05 5.39
C HIS A 89 -6.84 4.67 4.35
N TRP A 90 -8.11 4.85 4.67
CA TRP A 90 -9.06 5.53 3.81
C TRP A 90 -8.67 7.00 3.60
N TRP A 91 -8.37 7.71 4.69
CA TRP A 91 -7.98 9.12 4.67
C TRP A 91 -6.65 9.36 3.93
N LEU A 92 -5.68 8.46 4.05
CA LEU A 92 -4.41 8.51 3.33
C LEU A 92 -4.52 8.03 1.87
N GLY A 93 -5.71 7.73 1.36
CA GLY A 93 -5.94 7.31 -0.02
C GLY A 93 -5.43 5.90 -0.35
N ASN A 94 -5.13 5.06 0.65
CA ASN A 94 -4.60 3.72 0.41
C ASN A 94 -5.64 2.80 -0.21
N THR A 95 -6.88 2.85 0.28
CA THR A 95 -8.02 2.11 -0.30
C THR A 95 -8.27 2.51 -1.76
N ALA A 96 -8.22 3.81 -2.05
CA ALA A 96 -8.37 4.32 -3.42
C ALA A 96 -7.23 3.84 -4.33
N ALA A 97 -6.00 3.81 -3.84
CA ALA A 97 -4.85 3.31 -4.58
C ALA A 97 -5.00 1.82 -4.95
N VAL A 98 -5.42 0.97 -4.00
CA VAL A 98 -5.69 -0.45 -4.27
C VAL A 98 -6.80 -0.61 -5.29
N LEU A 99 -7.94 0.07 -5.12
CA LEU A 99 -9.07 0.00 -6.06
C LEU A 99 -8.67 0.46 -7.47
N ARG A 100 -7.81 1.47 -7.60
CA ARG A 100 -7.29 1.92 -8.89
C ARG A 100 -6.42 0.84 -9.55
N LEU A 101 -5.49 0.23 -8.80
CA LEU A 101 -4.64 -0.85 -9.30
C LEU A 101 -5.46 -2.05 -9.78
N LEU A 102 -6.51 -2.41 -9.04
CA LEU A 102 -7.42 -3.48 -9.44
C LEU A 102 -8.21 -3.15 -10.72
N ARG A 103 -8.70 -1.90 -10.87
CA ARG A 103 -9.41 -1.46 -12.09
C ARG A 103 -8.53 -1.36 -13.32
N GLN A 104 -7.22 -1.19 -13.14
CA GLN A 104 -6.24 -1.12 -14.23
C GLN A 104 -5.76 -2.49 -14.72
N ASP A 105 -6.28 -3.59 -14.14
CA ASP A 105 -5.97 -4.93 -14.61
C ASP A 105 -6.55 -5.12 -16.03
N PRO A 106 -5.74 -5.56 -17.00
CA PRO A 106 -6.23 -5.80 -18.37
C PRO A 106 -7.20 -6.99 -18.44
N ILE A 107 -7.19 -7.87 -17.47
CA ILE A 107 -8.07 -9.03 -17.35
C ILE A 107 -9.09 -8.76 -16.25
N PRO A 108 -10.40 -8.88 -16.49
CA PRO A 108 -11.43 -8.66 -15.49
C PRO A 108 -11.15 -9.49 -14.22
N ILE A 109 -11.11 -8.81 -13.07
CA ILE A 109 -10.90 -9.45 -11.77
C ILE A 109 -12.24 -9.93 -11.25
N ARG A 110 -12.37 -11.23 -11.01
CA ARG A 110 -13.56 -11.86 -10.45
C ARG A 110 -13.39 -12.20 -8.97
N SER A 111 -12.16 -12.46 -8.54
CA SER A 111 -11.86 -12.88 -7.17
C SER A 111 -10.59 -12.20 -6.64
N VAL A 112 -10.62 -11.81 -5.35
CA VAL A 112 -9.52 -11.15 -4.66
C VAL A 112 -9.27 -11.83 -3.32
N LEU A 113 -8.00 -12.20 -3.10
CA LEU A 113 -7.48 -12.69 -1.83
C LEU A 113 -6.72 -11.55 -1.15
N ASP A 114 -7.00 -11.24 0.11
CA ASP A 114 -6.25 -10.25 0.90
C ASP A 114 -5.51 -10.98 2.03
N ILE A 115 -4.18 -10.93 2.00
CA ILE A 115 -3.28 -11.59 2.95
C ILE A 115 -2.87 -10.61 4.03
N GLY A 116 -3.11 -10.97 5.29
CA GLY A 116 -2.99 -10.06 6.43
C GLY A 116 -4.15 -9.06 6.44
N CYS A 117 -5.36 -9.54 6.13
CA CYS A 117 -6.55 -8.71 5.91
C CYS A 117 -7.13 -8.10 7.19
N GLY A 118 -6.66 -8.48 8.38
CA GLY A 118 -7.22 -8.06 9.66
C GLY A 118 -8.72 -8.37 9.77
N HIS A 119 -9.54 -7.34 9.93
CA HIS A 119 -11.01 -7.48 10.01
C HIS A 119 -11.73 -7.44 8.65
N GLY A 120 -11.01 -7.46 7.52
CA GLY A 120 -11.59 -7.53 6.17
C GLY A 120 -12.26 -6.24 5.68
N ALA A 121 -11.95 -5.09 6.27
CA ALA A 121 -12.58 -3.82 5.89
C ALA A 121 -12.25 -3.41 4.45
N LEU A 122 -11.01 -3.62 4.00
CA LEU A 122 -10.60 -3.38 2.61
C LEU A 122 -11.35 -4.30 1.64
N LEU A 123 -11.49 -5.57 1.98
CA LEU A 123 -12.21 -6.55 1.17
C LEU A 123 -13.70 -6.19 1.02
N LEU A 124 -14.33 -5.67 2.09
CA LEU A 124 -15.69 -5.17 2.01
C LEU A 124 -15.84 -4.03 0.98
N GLU A 125 -14.88 -3.10 0.96
CA GLU A 125 -14.86 -2.01 -0.03
C GLU A 125 -14.61 -2.52 -1.46
N ILE A 126 -13.71 -3.51 -1.64
CA ILE A 126 -13.47 -4.14 -2.93
C ILE A 126 -14.75 -4.81 -3.45
N ARG A 127 -15.41 -5.62 -2.62
CA ARG A 127 -16.68 -6.28 -2.97
C ARG A 127 -17.76 -5.27 -3.38
N ARG A 128 -17.92 -4.19 -2.62
CA ARG A 128 -18.92 -3.14 -2.90
C ARG A 128 -18.62 -2.37 -4.18
N ARG A 129 -17.36 -2.10 -4.47
CA ARG A 129 -16.95 -1.21 -5.56
C ARG A 129 -16.65 -1.91 -6.88
N LEU A 130 -16.29 -3.17 -6.86
CA LEU A 130 -15.89 -3.96 -8.02
C LEU A 130 -16.81 -5.16 -8.28
N GLY A 131 -17.65 -5.54 -7.31
CA GLY A 131 -18.51 -6.73 -7.44
C GLY A 131 -17.74 -8.05 -7.43
N ALA A 132 -16.45 -8.03 -7.07
CA ALA A 132 -15.61 -9.22 -7.02
C ALA A 132 -15.93 -10.08 -5.80
N GLU A 133 -15.76 -11.39 -5.95
CA GLU A 133 -15.68 -12.31 -4.82
C GLU A 133 -14.43 -12.00 -3.99
N VAL A 134 -14.55 -12.04 -2.67
CA VAL A 134 -13.47 -11.65 -1.77
C VAL A 134 -13.28 -12.69 -0.68
N ILE A 135 -12.03 -12.97 -0.36
CA ILE A 135 -11.64 -13.83 0.75
C ILE A 135 -10.41 -13.24 1.45
N GLY A 136 -10.45 -13.22 2.77
CA GLY A 136 -9.31 -12.85 3.60
C GLY A 136 -8.51 -14.07 4.04
N PHE A 137 -7.22 -13.88 4.27
CA PHE A 137 -6.33 -14.85 4.89
C PHE A 137 -5.49 -14.13 5.95
N ASP A 138 -5.59 -14.54 7.20
CA ASP A 138 -4.91 -13.85 8.30
C ASP A 138 -4.39 -14.85 9.33
N LEU A 139 -3.26 -14.53 9.95
CA LEU A 139 -2.69 -15.35 11.02
C LEU A 139 -3.56 -15.32 12.28
N ARG A 140 -4.22 -14.20 12.52
CA ARG A 140 -5.14 -14.01 13.66
C ARG A 140 -6.53 -14.51 13.29
N LYS A 141 -7.13 -15.28 14.19
CA LYS A 141 -8.52 -15.70 14.05
C LYS A 141 -9.44 -14.47 13.90
N PRO A 142 -10.30 -14.44 12.87
CA PRO A 142 -11.20 -13.32 12.66
C PRO A 142 -12.25 -13.22 13.81
N SER A 143 -12.70 -12.01 14.07
CA SER A 143 -13.88 -11.79 14.90
C SER A 143 -15.11 -12.44 14.27
N ALA A 144 -16.03 -12.93 15.08
CA ALA A 144 -17.32 -13.48 14.61
C ALA A 144 -18.15 -12.48 13.78
N ALA A 145 -17.86 -11.17 13.90
CA ALA A 145 -18.52 -10.09 13.16
C ALA A 145 -17.77 -9.68 11.87
N ALA A 146 -16.84 -10.50 11.37
CA ALA A 146 -16.13 -10.18 10.14
C ALA A 146 -17.12 -10.02 8.96
N PRO A 147 -17.02 -8.91 8.18
CA PRO A 147 -18.00 -8.60 7.13
C PRO A 147 -17.83 -9.43 5.86
N VAL A 148 -16.73 -10.21 5.78
CA VAL A 148 -16.35 -11.06 4.65
C VAL A 148 -15.78 -12.39 5.16
N PRO A 149 -15.74 -13.46 4.35
CA PRO A 149 -15.06 -14.70 4.72
C PRO A 149 -13.57 -14.45 4.96
N ILE A 150 -13.05 -14.96 6.10
CA ILE A 150 -11.62 -14.89 6.43
C ILE A 150 -11.20 -16.28 6.91
N LEU A 151 -10.17 -16.82 6.28
CA LEU A 151 -9.50 -18.06 6.70
C LEU A 151 -8.36 -17.71 7.65
N THR A 152 -8.13 -18.56 8.61
CA THR A 152 -7.00 -18.40 9.55
C THR A 152 -5.87 -19.36 9.14
N GLY A 153 -4.65 -18.83 9.04
CA GLY A 153 -3.48 -19.62 8.72
C GLY A 153 -2.23 -18.75 8.49
N ASP A 154 -1.11 -19.41 8.33
CA ASP A 154 0.17 -18.78 7.98
C ASP A 154 0.36 -18.79 6.45
N ALA A 155 0.18 -17.63 5.83
CA ALA A 155 0.33 -17.46 4.39
C ALA A 155 1.74 -17.77 3.85
N VAL A 156 2.75 -17.83 4.72
CA VAL A 156 4.14 -18.17 4.33
C VAL A 156 4.30 -19.67 4.10
N THR A 157 3.55 -20.50 4.84
CA THR A 157 3.76 -21.96 4.90
C THR A 157 2.55 -22.77 4.46
N GLU A 158 1.34 -22.23 4.56
CA GLU A 158 0.11 -22.94 4.24
C GLU A 158 -0.37 -22.66 2.81
N PRO A 159 -1.08 -23.61 2.17
CA PRO A 159 -1.68 -23.38 0.85
C PRO A 159 -2.69 -22.23 0.88
N LEU A 160 -2.61 -21.36 -0.10
CA LEU A 160 -3.51 -20.23 -0.24
C LEU A 160 -4.74 -20.56 -1.11
N PRO A 161 -5.90 -19.97 -0.82
CA PRO A 161 -7.06 -20.01 -1.71
C PRO A 161 -6.72 -19.49 -3.10
N ARG A 162 -7.30 -20.09 -4.14
CA ARG A 162 -7.18 -19.57 -5.50
C ARG A 162 -7.98 -18.30 -5.67
N ALA A 163 -7.35 -17.29 -6.28
CA ALA A 163 -8.00 -16.03 -6.67
C ALA A 163 -7.33 -15.47 -7.93
N ASP A 164 -7.97 -14.52 -8.60
CA ASP A 164 -7.35 -13.80 -9.71
C ASP A 164 -6.18 -12.96 -9.23
N VAL A 165 -6.38 -12.25 -8.12
CA VAL A 165 -5.39 -11.31 -7.56
C VAL A 165 -5.27 -11.54 -6.06
N ALA A 166 -4.02 -11.64 -5.59
CA ALA A 166 -3.70 -11.53 -4.18
C ALA A 166 -3.26 -10.10 -3.84
N LEU A 167 -3.60 -9.66 -2.64
CA LEU A 167 -3.17 -8.40 -2.04
C LEU A 167 -2.36 -8.70 -0.78
N ALA A 168 -1.39 -7.84 -0.47
CA ALA A 168 -0.77 -7.70 0.85
C ALA A 168 -0.61 -6.20 1.13
N VAL A 169 -1.50 -5.66 1.95
CA VAL A 169 -1.58 -4.22 2.22
C VAL A 169 -1.12 -3.93 3.64
N TYR A 170 0.04 -3.26 3.76
CA TYR A 170 0.69 -2.97 5.04
C TYR A 170 0.95 -4.23 5.89
N MET A 171 1.39 -5.31 5.23
CA MET A 171 1.68 -6.60 5.88
C MET A 171 3.13 -7.06 5.65
N ALA A 172 3.73 -6.76 4.48
CA ALA A 172 5.04 -7.30 4.13
C ALA A 172 6.16 -6.88 5.11
N HIS A 173 6.02 -5.74 5.79
CA HIS A 173 6.99 -5.28 6.78
C HIS A 173 7.03 -6.17 8.05
N HIS A 174 6.02 -6.99 8.31
CA HIS A 174 6.04 -7.98 9.38
C HIS A 174 6.92 -9.19 9.06
N LEU A 175 7.22 -9.43 7.78
CA LEU A 175 7.96 -10.60 7.33
C LEU A 175 9.47 -10.35 7.27
N SER A 176 10.26 -11.39 7.53
CA SER A 176 11.67 -11.41 7.15
C SER A 176 11.81 -11.47 5.62
N GLY A 177 13.00 -11.12 5.09
CA GLY A 177 13.22 -11.24 3.63
C GLY A 177 13.01 -12.66 3.12
N GLY A 178 13.40 -13.69 3.91
CA GLY A 178 13.17 -15.09 3.56
C GLY A 178 11.70 -15.49 3.56
N ASP A 179 10.93 -15.01 4.56
CA ASP A 179 9.50 -15.27 4.64
C ASP A 179 8.75 -14.57 3.51
N PHE A 180 9.15 -13.34 3.20
CA PHE A 180 8.51 -12.61 2.11
C PHE A 180 8.79 -13.28 0.75
N MET A 181 9.99 -13.80 0.51
CA MET A 181 10.27 -14.63 -0.69
C MET A 181 9.39 -15.88 -0.73
N ARG A 182 9.21 -16.58 0.41
CA ARG A 182 8.33 -17.77 0.48
C ARG A 182 6.88 -17.40 0.18
N LEU A 183 6.39 -16.29 0.75
CA LEU A 183 5.04 -15.78 0.47
C LEU A 183 4.84 -15.49 -1.02
N ILE A 184 5.76 -14.78 -1.69
CA ILE A 184 5.66 -14.49 -3.13
C ILE A 184 5.53 -15.78 -3.94
N ARG A 185 6.36 -16.80 -3.63
CA ARG A 185 6.31 -18.11 -4.29
C ARG A 185 5.02 -18.86 -4.00
N ASN A 186 4.51 -18.79 -2.77
CA ASN A 186 3.24 -19.42 -2.42
C ASN A 186 2.06 -18.78 -3.16
N VAL A 187 2.04 -17.44 -3.26
CA VAL A 187 1.01 -16.70 -4.02
C VAL A 187 1.04 -17.08 -5.51
N SER A 188 2.22 -17.28 -6.11
CA SER A 188 2.32 -17.65 -7.54
C SER A 188 1.67 -18.99 -7.86
N CYS A 189 1.51 -19.88 -6.87
CA CYS A 189 0.80 -21.17 -7.04
C CYS A 189 -0.74 -21.01 -7.07
N SER A 190 -1.26 -19.86 -6.60
CA SER A 190 -2.69 -19.69 -6.33
C SER A 190 -3.32 -18.51 -7.07
N CYS A 191 -2.52 -17.50 -7.45
CA CYS A 191 -3.01 -16.27 -8.07
C CYS A 191 -2.13 -15.89 -9.27
N ARG A 192 -2.75 -15.28 -10.30
CA ARG A 192 -2.02 -14.79 -11.49
C ARG A 192 -1.37 -13.42 -11.29
N ARG A 193 -1.75 -12.70 -10.21
CA ARG A 193 -1.22 -11.37 -9.90
C ARG A 193 -1.11 -11.18 -8.39
N PHE A 194 -0.05 -10.54 -7.95
CA PHE A 194 0.17 -10.18 -6.56
C PHE A 194 0.51 -8.71 -6.41
N ILE A 195 -0.30 -7.97 -5.67
CA ILE A 195 -0.09 -6.56 -5.40
C ILE A 195 0.29 -6.39 -3.93
N VAL A 196 1.48 -5.88 -3.69
CA VAL A 196 1.96 -5.51 -2.35
C VAL A 196 1.98 -3.99 -2.26
N LEU A 197 1.24 -3.43 -1.32
CA LEU A 197 1.28 -2.00 -0.98
C LEU A 197 1.80 -1.88 0.45
N ASP A 198 2.96 -1.25 0.63
CA ASP A 198 3.57 -1.16 1.95
C ASP A 198 4.28 0.19 2.19
N LEU A 199 4.58 0.47 3.44
CA LEU A 199 5.33 1.62 3.89
C LEU A 199 6.78 1.58 3.38
N VAL A 200 7.45 2.72 3.42
CA VAL A 200 8.88 2.81 3.09
C VAL A 200 9.66 3.21 4.33
N ARG A 201 10.71 2.45 4.65
CA ARG A 201 11.65 2.82 5.70
C ARG A 201 12.51 3.99 5.27
N HIS A 202 12.08 5.19 5.66
CA HIS A 202 12.79 6.42 5.38
C HIS A 202 12.49 7.47 6.45
N ARG A 203 13.42 8.41 6.69
CA ARG A 203 13.25 9.46 7.72
C ARG A 203 12.13 10.44 7.40
N LEU A 204 11.92 10.72 6.12
CA LEU A 204 10.90 11.69 5.68
C LEU A 204 9.48 11.22 6.00
N PRO A 205 9.01 10.01 5.57
CA PRO A 205 7.68 9.53 5.96
C PRO A 205 7.53 9.39 7.48
N LEU A 206 8.60 9.03 8.20
CA LEU A 206 8.55 8.97 9.66
C LEU A 206 8.32 10.35 10.29
N ALA A 207 8.99 11.40 9.78
CA ALA A 207 8.78 12.76 10.25
C ALA A 207 7.37 13.28 9.90
N LEU A 208 6.91 13.03 8.67
CA LEU A 208 5.55 13.38 8.24
C LEU A 208 4.48 12.65 9.07
N PHE A 209 4.67 11.36 9.32
CA PHE A 209 3.76 10.58 10.14
C PHE A 209 3.67 11.13 11.57
N ARG A 210 4.82 11.41 12.20
CA ARG A 210 4.87 12.00 13.55
C ARG A 210 4.23 13.37 13.65
N GLY A 211 4.44 14.23 12.64
CA GLY A 211 3.92 15.60 12.64
C GLY A 211 2.46 15.73 12.25
N PHE A 212 1.99 14.90 11.30
CA PHE A 212 0.69 15.10 10.66
C PHE A 212 -0.32 13.97 10.88
N VAL A 213 0.11 12.80 11.29
CA VAL A 213 -0.79 11.64 11.46
C VAL A 213 -0.91 11.24 12.93
N CYS A 214 0.22 11.06 13.64
CA CYS A 214 0.23 10.70 15.06
C CYS A 214 -0.69 11.54 15.96
N PRO A 215 -0.80 12.88 15.78
CA PRO A 215 -1.65 13.70 16.65
C PRO A 215 -3.15 13.35 16.58
N PHE A 216 -3.57 12.62 15.55
CA PHE A 216 -4.96 12.22 15.31
C PHE A 216 -5.23 10.75 15.63
N LEU A 217 -4.20 10.01 16.08
CA LEU A 217 -4.28 8.60 16.41
C LEU A 217 -4.29 8.36 17.93
N GLY A 218 -4.92 7.29 18.33
CA GLY A 218 -4.74 6.73 19.68
C GLY A 218 -3.28 6.30 19.91
N SER A 219 -2.86 6.27 21.16
CA SER A 219 -1.45 6.00 21.54
C SER A 219 -0.92 4.67 21.00
N LEU A 220 -1.77 3.65 20.89
CA LEU A 220 -1.43 2.34 20.35
C LEU A 220 -1.09 2.46 18.86
N ASN A 221 -2.01 2.93 18.02
CA ASN A 221 -1.80 3.07 16.58
C ASN A 221 -0.70 4.08 16.22
N ALA A 222 -0.50 5.12 17.05
CA ALA A 222 0.59 6.07 16.87
C ALA A 222 1.96 5.42 17.08
N LYS A 223 2.11 4.56 18.09
CA LYS A 223 3.33 3.79 18.35
C LYS A 223 3.56 2.74 17.28
N ASP A 224 2.52 1.94 16.95
CA ASP A 224 2.60 0.91 15.93
C ASP A 224 2.95 1.49 14.57
N GLY A 225 2.36 2.61 14.15
CA GLY A 225 2.70 3.25 12.90
C GLY A 225 4.16 3.73 12.82
N VAL A 226 4.75 4.19 13.93
CA VAL A 226 6.19 4.49 14.00
C VAL A 226 7.02 3.22 13.85
N THR A 227 6.63 2.13 14.52
CA THR A 227 7.27 0.82 14.43
C THR A 227 7.16 0.25 13.02
N SER A 228 5.98 0.27 12.41
CA SER A 228 5.73 -0.20 11.03
C SER A 228 6.65 0.51 10.04
N ILE A 229 6.75 1.86 10.07
CA ILE A 229 7.65 2.61 9.20
C ILE A 229 9.11 2.19 9.41
N ARG A 230 9.53 1.95 10.64
CA ARG A 230 10.91 1.53 10.96
C ARG A 230 11.19 0.07 10.62
N ARG A 231 10.18 -0.80 10.61
CA ARG A 231 10.27 -2.22 10.20
C ARG A 231 10.22 -2.38 8.68
N SER A 232 9.60 -1.45 7.97
CA SER A 232 9.37 -1.54 6.53
C SER A 232 10.67 -1.71 5.74
N TYR A 233 10.55 -2.22 4.54
CA TYR A 233 11.66 -2.33 3.61
C TYR A 233 12.00 -0.96 3.01
N THR A 234 13.28 -0.72 2.76
CA THR A 234 13.66 0.32 1.79
C THR A 234 13.32 -0.14 0.38
N PRO A 235 13.16 0.77 -0.60
CA PRO A 235 12.86 0.35 -1.98
C PRO A 235 13.91 -0.61 -2.57
N GLN A 236 15.18 -0.44 -2.21
CA GLN A 236 16.25 -1.32 -2.66
C GLN A 236 16.18 -2.72 -2.04
N GLU A 237 15.83 -2.81 -0.75
CA GLU A 237 15.65 -4.10 -0.08
C GLU A 237 14.42 -4.83 -0.63
N MET A 238 13.29 -4.12 -0.77
CA MET A 238 12.06 -4.64 -1.35
C MET A 238 12.36 -5.23 -2.74
N ARG A 239 13.03 -4.45 -3.59
CA ARG A 239 13.38 -4.88 -4.95
C ARG A 239 14.25 -6.13 -4.95
N ARG A 240 15.30 -6.20 -4.12
CA ARG A 240 16.18 -7.38 -4.03
C ARG A 240 15.41 -8.64 -3.62
N VAL A 241 14.55 -8.53 -2.61
CA VAL A 241 13.74 -9.67 -2.14
C VAL A 241 12.83 -10.18 -3.25
N VAL A 242 12.15 -9.26 -3.94
CA VAL A 242 11.23 -9.60 -5.03
C VAL A 242 11.99 -10.21 -6.22
N ASP A 243 13.08 -9.59 -6.67
CA ASP A 243 13.89 -10.13 -7.78
C ASP A 243 14.41 -11.54 -7.46
N THR A 244 14.89 -11.77 -6.22
CA THR A 244 15.33 -13.10 -5.78
C THR A 244 14.18 -14.10 -5.70
N ALA A 245 12.98 -13.68 -5.31
CA ALA A 245 11.81 -14.55 -5.27
C ALA A 245 11.35 -14.99 -6.67
N LEU A 246 11.49 -14.09 -7.65
CA LEU A 246 11.06 -14.28 -9.03
C LEU A 246 12.10 -14.97 -9.92
N ASP A 247 13.32 -15.16 -9.41
CA ASP A 247 14.38 -15.80 -10.19
C ASP A 247 13.92 -17.21 -10.67
N GLY A 248 13.94 -17.41 -12.00
CA GLY A 248 13.46 -18.62 -12.65
C GLY A 248 11.93 -18.84 -12.67
N SER A 249 11.11 -17.89 -12.18
CA SER A 249 9.64 -18.06 -12.10
C SER A 249 8.87 -17.54 -13.32
N GLY A 250 9.51 -16.78 -14.21
CA GLY A 250 8.85 -16.13 -15.35
C GLY A 250 7.92 -14.97 -14.97
N GLY A 251 7.88 -14.57 -13.70
CA GLY A 251 7.07 -13.46 -13.23
C GLY A 251 7.63 -12.09 -13.66
N GLU A 252 6.72 -11.21 -14.05
CA GLU A 252 7.04 -9.80 -14.34
C GLU A 252 6.74 -8.94 -13.11
N VAL A 253 7.59 -7.94 -12.82
CA VAL A 253 7.41 -7.04 -11.68
C VAL A 253 7.48 -5.58 -12.07
N ARG A 254 6.50 -4.82 -11.61
CA ARG A 254 6.51 -3.35 -11.58
C ARG A 254 6.65 -2.91 -10.12
N HIS A 255 7.68 -2.11 -9.83
CA HIS A 255 7.88 -1.53 -8.50
C HIS A 255 7.84 -0.01 -8.60
N THR A 256 6.96 0.62 -7.84
CA THR A 256 6.79 2.08 -7.78
C THR A 256 6.89 2.56 -6.34
N VAL A 257 7.44 3.76 -6.17
CA VAL A 257 7.54 4.44 -4.87
C VAL A 257 6.81 5.77 -4.98
N ALA A 258 5.86 5.99 -4.08
CA ALA A 258 5.08 7.23 -4.06
C ALA A 258 5.96 8.44 -3.67
N PRO A 259 5.56 9.67 -4.04
CA PRO A 259 6.22 10.88 -3.59
C PRO A 259 6.42 10.90 -2.06
N PHE A 260 7.48 11.57 -1.61
CA PHE A 260 7.86 11.65 -0.20
C PHE A 260 8.11 10.29 0.48
N TYR A 261 8.26 9.19 -0.30
CA TYR A 261 8.47 7.83 0.23
C TYR A 261 7.37 7.35 1.17
N ILE A 262 6.15 7.87 1.05
CA ILE A 262 5.05 7.54 1.96
C ILE A 262 4.58 6.08 1.84
N ARG A 263 4.71 5.49 0.65
CA ARG A 263 4.40 4.08 0.36
C ARG A 263 5.15 3.60 -0.87
N GLN A 264 5.24 2.29 -1.01
CA GLN A 264 5.72 1.60 -2.21
C GLN A 264 4.71 0.55 -2.64
N VAL A 265 4.64 0.30 -3.94
CA VAL A 265 3.78 -0.71 -4.54
C VAL A 265 4.65 -1.63 -5.37
N VAL A 266 4.53 -2.92 -5.11
CA VAL A 266 5.06 -4.00 -5.94
C VAL A 266 3.89 -4.72 -6.58
N ASP A 267 3.89 -4.82 -7.89
CA ASP A 267 2.85 -5.43 -8.70
C ASP A 267 3.51 -6.53 -9.55
N ILE A 268 3.20 -7.77 -9.23
CA ILE A 268 3.79 -8.97 -9.83
C ILE A 268 2.71 -9.68 -10.63
N SER A 269 3.03 -10.13 -11.84
CA SER A 269 2.14 -10.94 -12.69
C SER A 269 2.88 -12.16 -13.24
N TRP A 270 2.19 -13.31 -13.34
CA TRP A 270 2.66 -14.59 -13.85
C TRP A 270 1.84 -15.05 -15.05
#